data_25274fe277e10571eeb4be4a15c70f6f
#
_entry.id   25274fe277e10571eeb4be4a15c70f6f
#
_cell.length_a   1.000
_cell.length_b   1.000
_cell.length_c   1.000
_cell.angle_alpha   90.00
_cell.angle_beta   90.00
_cell.angle_gamma   90.00
#
_symmetry.space_group_name_H-M   'P 1'
#
loop_
_entity.id
_entity.type
_entity.pdbx_description
1 polymer ?
#
loop_
_entity_poly.entity_id
_entity_poly.type
_entity_poly.pdbx_seq_one_letter_code
_entity_poly.pdbx_strand_id
1 'polypeptide(L)'
;MNDHWQPVTSLPTPLTVNGREWHVRVEGMERDDGTWAGRIVFSDGTTIRVTDRETSQPSRDALAYWASGLETVYLEGALGRAA
;
A
#
# COMPACT_ATOMS: atom_id res chain seq x y z
N MET A 1 4.20 -7.90 -20.54
CA MET A 1 4.77 -7.52 -19.25
C MET A 1 4.13 -6.23 -18.77
N ASN A 2 3.73 -6.18 -17.51
CA ASN A 2 3.11 -5.01 -16.93
C ASN A 2 4.02 -4.43 -15.84
N ASP A 3 4.67 -3.32 -16.13
CA ASP A 3 5.56 -2.64 -15.18
C ASP A 3 4.90 -1.42 -14.54
N HIS A 4 3.57 -1.34 -14.60
CA HIS A 4 2.81 -0.27 -13.98
C HIS A 4 2.29 -0.68 -12.60
N TRP A 5 2.32 0.26 -11.67
CA TRP A 5 1.65 0.08 -10.40
C TRP A 5 0.14 0.17 -10.60
N GLN A 6 -0.59 -0.79 -10.06
CA GLN A 6 -2.05 -0.87 -10.19
C GLN A 6 -2.69 -0.91 -8.80
N PRO A 7 -3.88 -0.31 -8.66
CA PRO A 7 -4.62 -0.49 -7.40
C PRO A 7 -4.96 -1.96 -7.19
N VAL A 8 -4.71 -2.45 -5.99
CA VAL A 8 -5.06 -3.81 -5.59
C VAL A 8 -6.23 -3.78 -4.63
N THR A 9 -6.14 -2.94 -3.60
CA THR A 9 -7.23 -2.80 -2.63
C THR A 9 -7.10 -1.47 -1.89
N SER A 10 -8.23 -0.98 -1.39
CA SER A 10 -8.28 0.18 -0.50
C SER A 10 -8.70 -0.29 0.87
N LEU A 11 -8.09 0.26 1.91
CA LEU A 11 -8.49 -0.05 3.27
C LEU A 11 -9.81 0.65 3.58
N PRO A 12 -10.74 -0.03 4.29
CA PRO A 12 -12.07 0.54 4.51
C PRO A 12 -12.09 1.68 5.51
N THR A 13 -11.10 1.75 6.40
CA THR A 13 -11.05 2.75 7.46
C THR A 13 -9.84 3.65 7.24
N PRO A 14 -10.04 5.00 7.24
CA PRO A 14 -8.90 5.91 7.14
C PRO A 14 -7.96 5.79 8.33
N LEU A 15 -6.70 6.14 8.09
CA LEU A 15 -5.68 6.22 9.14
C LEU A 15 -5.62 7.66 9.64
N THR A 16 -5.77 7.84 10.96
CA THR A 16 -5.65 9.16 11.56
C THR A 16 -4.34 9.24 12.33
N VAL A 17 -3.49 10.21 11.97
CA VAL A 17 -2.21 10.44 12.62
C VAL A 17 -2.07 11.94 12.87
N ASN A 18 -1.87 12.31 14.13
CA ASN A 18 -1.72 13.70 14.55
C ASN A 18 -2.86 14.60 14.03
N GLY A 19 -4.08 14.08 14.10
CA GLY A 19 -5.26 14.82 13.68
C GLY A 19 -5.49 14.89 12.18
N ARG A 20 -4.60 14.30 11.37
CA ARG A 20 -4.75 14.25 9.91
C ARG A 20 -5.25 12.88 9.51
N GLU A 21 -6.26 12.87 8.64
CA GLU A 21 -6.87 11.64 8.16
C GLU A 21 -6.30 11.28 6.79
N TRP A 22 -5.83 10.06 6.66
CA TRP A 22 -5.25 9.55 5.42
C TRP A 22 -6.08 8.39 4.89
N HIS A 23 -6.45 8.46 3.62
CA HIS A 23 -6.99 7.30 2.92
C HIS A 23 -5.82 6.43 2.47
N VAL A 24 -5.95 5.12 2.67
CA VAL A 24 -4.86 4.18 2.45
C VAL A 24 -5.27 3.18 1.38
N ARG A 25 -4.40 2.98 0.38
CA ARG A 25 -4.58 1.92 -0.59
C ARG A 25 -3.27 1.18 -0.79
N VAL A 26 -3.38 -0.06 -1.25
CA VAL A 26 -2.24 -0.88 -1.62
C VAL A 26 -2.22 -0.99 -3.13
N GLU A 27 -1.06 -0.73 -3.71
CA GLU A 27 -0.81 -0.90 -5.13
C GLU A 27 0.16 -2.04 -5.35
N GLY A 28 0.01 -2.73 -6.47
CA GLY A 28 0.85 -3.84 -6.83
C GLY A 28 1.39 -3.72 -8.23
N MET A 29 2.53 -4.37 -8.44
CA MET A 29 3.15 -4.44 -9.76
C MET A 29 3.66 -5.86 -9.96
N GLU A 30 3.22 -6.48 -11.05
CA GLU A 30 3.70 -7.81 -11.40
C GLU A 30 5.13 -7.72 -11.92
N ARG A 31 5.98 -8.62 -11.44
CA ARG A 31 7.38 -8.68 -11.84
C ARG A 31 7.59 -9.80 -12.86
N ASP A 32 8.75 -9.78 -13.51
CA ASP A 32 9.07 -10.74 -14.57
C ASP A 32 9.05 -12.18 -14.10
N ASP A 33 9.33 -12.42 -12.81
CA ASP A 33 9.34 -13.78 -12.25
C ASP A 33 7.95 -14.23 -11.78
N GLY A 34 6.91 -13.43 -12.04
CA GLY A 34 5.53 -13.75 -11.63
C GLY A 34 5.17 -13.33 -10.23
N THR A 35 6.12 -12.82 -9.44
CA THR A 35 5.79 -12.29 -8.12
C THR A 35 5.20 -10.89 -8.25
N TRP A 36 4.57 -10.42 -7.17
CA TRP A 36 3.95 -9.10 -7.10
C TRP A 36 4.60 -8.28 -6.02
N ALA A 37 5.14 -7.13 -6.42
CA ALA A 37 5.62 -6.14 -5.47
C ALA A 37 4.44 -5.32 -4.97
N GLY A 38 4.42 -5.00 -3.67
CA GLY A 38 3.37 -4.19 -3.08
C GLY A 38 3.93 -2.94 -2.44
N ARG A 39 3.18 -1.84 -2.56
CA ARG A 39 3.50 -0.58 -1.90
C ARG A 39 2.23 0.04 -1.34
N ILE A 40 2.39 0.96 -0.40
CA ILE A 40 1.26 1.62 0.26
C ILE A 40 1.23 3.07 -0.17
N VAL A 41 0.02 3.53 -0.51
CA VAL A 41 -0.23 4.91 -0.94
C VAL A 41 -1.16 5.56 0.06
N PHE A 42 -0.74 6.71 0.59
CA PHE A 42 -1.51 7.50 1.54
C PHE A 42 -1.93 8.81 0.88
N SER A 43 -3.20 9.17 1.01
CA SER A 43 -3.72 10.41 0.45
C SER A 43 -4.63 11.11 1.45
N ASP A 44 -4.42 12.41 1.64
CA ASP A 44 -5.28 13.23 2.49
C ASP A 44 -6.18 14.18 1.67
N GLY A 45 -6.24 13.96 0.36
CA GLY A 45 -7.02 14.79 -0.55
C GLY A 45 -6.20 15.86 -1.26
N THR A 46 -5.07 16.29 -0.69
CA THR A 46 -4.17 17.26 -1.31
C THR A 46 -2.76 16.73 -1.48
N THR A 47 -2.33 15.85 -0.58
CA THR A 47 -0.97 15.31 -0.57
C THR A 47 -1.05 13.80 -0.77
N ILE A 48 -0.16 13.27 -1.59
CA ILE A 48 -0.01 11.83 -1.77
C ILE A 48 1.39 11.44 -1.34
N ARG A 49 1.49 10.42 -0.48
CA ARG A 49 2.76 9.87 -0.03
C ARG A 49 2.79 8.38 -0.34
N VAL A 50 3.92 7.89 -0.82
CA VAL A 50 4.04 6.53 -1.32
C VAL A 50 5.27 5.88 -0.70
N THR A 51 5.13 4.66 -0.21
CA THR A 51 6.28 3.89 0.28
C THR A 51 7.06 3.32 -0.89
N ASP A 52 8.29 2.92 -0.62
CA ASP A 52 8.99 1.98 -1.49
C ASP A 52 8.29 0.62 -1.39
N ARG A 53 8.86 -0.41 -2.04
CA ARG A 53 8.28 -1.75 -1.93
C ARG A 53 8.22 -2.18 -0.47
N GLU A 54 7.02 -2.50 0.00
CA GLU A 54 6.80 -2.97 1.37
C GLU A 54 6.77 -4.48 1.47
N THR A 55 6.40 -5.16 0.37
CA THR A 55 6.28 -6.61 0.37
C THR A 55 6.46 -7.15 -1.04
N SER A 56 6.83 -8.43 -1.11
CA SER A 56 6.76 -9.22 -2.35
C SER A 56 5.90 -10.45 -2.06
N GLN A 57 4.92 -10.70 -2.92
CA GLN A 57 3.97 -11.78 -2.73
C GLN A 57 3.94 -12.66 -3.97
N PRO A 58 3.56 -13.94 -3.85
CA PRO A 58 3.56 -14.85 -5.00
C PRO A 58 2.48 -14.55 -6.03
N SER A 59 1.45 -13.79 -5.67
CA SER A 59 0.34 -13.50 -6.58
C SER A 59 -0.35 -12.19 -6.18
N ARG A 60 -1.21 -11.69 -7.07
CA ARG A 60 -2.04 -10.53 -6.76
C ARG A 60 -2.99 -10.83 -5.60
N ASP A 61 -3.57 -12.03 -5.57
CA ASP A 61 -4.48 -12.41 -4.48
C ASP A 61 -3.75 -12.49 -3.14
N ALA A 62 -2.53 -13.00 -3.12
CA ALA A 62 -1.73 -13.02 -1.91
C ALA A 62 -1.39 -11.62 -1.44
N LEU A 63 -1.17 -10.69 -2.37
CA LEU A 63 -0.93 -9.29 -2.03
C LEU A 63 -2.17 -8.65 -1.40
N ALA A 64 -3.34 -8.92 -1.97
CA ALA A 64 -4.60 -8.42 -1.41
C ALA A 64 -4.84 -8.97 0.00
N TYR A 65 -4.52 -10.25 0.20
CA TYR A 65 -4.63 -10.86 1.52
C TYR A 65 -3.68 -10.22 2.53
N TRP A 66 -2.42 -10.00 2.12
CA TRP A 66 -1.44 -9.31 2.96
C TRP A 66 -1.97 -7.92 3.37
N ALA A 67 -2.55 -7.19 2.43
CA ALA A 67 -3.09 -5.86 2.69
C ALA A 67 -4.23 -5.90 3.72
N SER A 68 -5.03 -6.96 3.71
CA SER A 68 -6.16 -7.10 4.63
C SER A 68 -5.72 -7.27 6.08
N GLY A 69 -4.48 -7.65 6.33
CA GLY A 69 -3.92 -7.82 7.67
C GLY A 69 -3.12 -6.64 8.19
N LEU A 70 -3.07 -5.53 7.45
CA LEU A 70 -2.30 -4.37 7.88
C LEU A 70 -2.94 -3.71 9.09
N GLU A 71 -2.14 -3.52 10.14
CA GLU A 71 -2.61 -2.92 11.37
C GLU A 71 -2.16 -1.47 11.48
N THR A 72 -2.83 -0.71 12.33
CA THR A 72 -2.58 0.73 12.51
C THR A 72 -1.11 1.03 12.81
N VAL A 73 -0.48 0.25 13.69
CA VAL A 73 0.92 0.47 14.07
C VAL A 73 1.83 0.34 12.85
N TYR A 74 1.59 -0.69 12.02
CA TYR A 74 2.37 -0.85 10.80
C TYR A 74 2.17 0.33 9.85
N LEU A 75 0.91 0.74 9.68
CA LEU A 75 0.57 1.84 8.76
C LEU A 75 1.17 3.16 9.21
N GLU A 76 1.20 3.43 10.51
CA GLU A 76 1.86 4.63 11.03
C GLU A 76 3.35 4.64 10.70
N GLY A 77 4.01 3.50 10.88
CA GLY A 77 5.42 3.38 10.54
C GLY A 77 5.65 3.55 9.04
N ALA A 78 4.79 2.96 8.23
CA ALA A 78 4.89 3.07 6.77
C ALA A 78 4.69 4.52 6.31
N LEU A 79 3.74 5.24 6.91
CA LEU A 79 3.53 6.65 6.59
C LEU A 79 4.78 7.47 6.89
N GLY A 80 5.45 7.18 8.00
CA GLY A 80 6.68 7.86 8.36
C GLY A 80 7.83 7.62 7.37
N ARG A 81 7.81 6.48 6.66
CA ARG A 81 8.81 6.15 5.65
C ARG A 81 8.44 6.64 4.25
N ALA A 82 7.17 6.98 4.04
CA ALA A 82 6.67 7.35 2.73
C ALA A 82 7.16 8.73 2.30
N ALA A 83 7.37 8.86 1.01
CA ALA A 83 7.84 10.13 0.43
C ALA A 83 6.73 10.83 -0.35
#